data_6b7c1df1e418e63c510c7f5b0c82c05e
#
_entry.id   6b7c1df1e418e63c510c7f5b0c82c05e
#
_cell.length_a   1.000
_cell.length_b   1.000
_cell.length_c   1.000
_cell.angle_alpha   90.00
_cell.angle_beta   90.00
_cell.angle_gamma   90.00
#
_symmetry.space_group_name_H-M   'P 1'
#
loop_
_entity.id
_entity.type
_entity.pdbx_description
1 polymer ?
#
loop_
_entity_poly.entity_id
_entity_poly.type
_entity_poly.pdbx_seq_one_letter_code
_entity_poly.pdbx_strand_id
1 'polypeptide(L)'
;MALLWLAVWQLAAAAVGKELLIPYPRAVFLTLAELGITAEFWRAVLLTMLRITAGYLSGLIVGATCAVLSARFRVFRDIFAPVLHLIRAVPVASFIILALVWIKSAYLSVFISFLMVLPMIWSNVENGILNLDKGYIELGKVFGLSPLKILFKIKLPLILPSFAAAAVNALGFAWKSGVAAEVICRPINSIGRLLQDAKLYLETPRVFALTAVVAVLSLLIELIIKRLAGRYLNDKNK
;
A
#
# COMPACT_ATOMS: atom_id res chain seq x y z
N MET A 1 5.09 23.41 -15.15
CA MET A 1 4.13 23.07 -14.08
C MET A 1 4.76 23.07 -12.68
N ALA A 2 5.89 22.40 -12.43
CA ALA A 2 6.52 22.38 -11.09
C ALA A 2 6.94 23.75 -10.56
N LEU A 3 7.52 24.61 -11.42
CA LEU A 3 7.92 25.98 -11.07
C LEU A 3 6.73 26.85 -10.65
N LEU A 4 5.57 26.67 -11.26
CA LEU A 4 4.35 27.40 -10.91
C LEU A 4 3.91 27.02 -9.47
N TRP A 5 3.89 25.73 -9.13
CA TRP A 5 3.54 25.29 -7.78
C TRP A 5 4.55 25.73 -6.72
N LEU A 6 5.85 25.76 -7.05
CA LEU A 6 6.88 26.34 -6.16
C LEU A 6 6.68 27.82 -5.94
N ALA A 7 6.31 28.59 -6.97
CA ALA A 7 5.99 30.00 -6.85
C ALA A 7 4.74 30.22 -5.98
N VAL A 8 3.68 29.45 -6.19
CA VAL A 8 2.47 29.50 -5.34
C VAL A 8 2.80 29.18 -3.88
N TRP A 9 3.61 28.16 -3.63
CA TRP A 9 4.05 27.84 -2.27
C TRP A 9 4.89 28.96 -1.66
N GLN A 10 5.84 29.53 -2.40
CA GLN A 10 6.66 30.67 -1.95
C GLN A 10 5.80 31.88 -1.59
N LEU A 11 4.78 32.21 -2.41
CA LEU A 11 3.86 33.32 -2.15
C LEU A 11 2.97 33.03 -0.92
N ALA A 12 2.48 31.81 -0.78
CA ALA A 12 1.70 31.43 0.39
C ALA A 12 2.53 31.52 1.69
N ALA A 13 3.78 31.07 1.68
CA ALA A 13 4.68 31.17 2.81
C ALA A 13 4.99 32.65 3.15
N ALA A 14 5.20 33.49 2.15
CA ALA A 14 5.42 34.92 2.32
C ALA A 14 4.17 35.64 2.87
N ALA A 15 2.98 35.29 2.37
CA ALA A 15 1.72 35.87 2.84
C ALA A 15 1.40 35.54 4.30
N VAL A 16 1.73 34.31 4.74
CA VAL A 16 1.56 33.88 6.15
C VAL A 16 2.64 34.48 7.05
N GLY A 17 3.86 34.64 6.55
CA GLY A 17 4.99 35.27 7.25
C GLY A 17 5.44 34.56 8.53
N LYS A 18 4.94 33.34 8.80
CA LYS A 18 5.29 32.52 9.97
C LYS A 18 5.78 31.15 9.50
N GLU A 19 7.09 30.94 9.58
CA GLU A 19 7.76 29.72 9.14
C GLU A 19 7.29 28.46 9.91
N LEU A 20 6.82 28.69 11.13
CA LEU A 20 6.20 27.65 11.96
C LEU A 20 4.89 27.08 11.36
N LEU A 21 4.17 27.86 10.57
CA LEU A 21 2.91 27.43 9.95
C LEU A 21 3.16 26.91 8.53
N ILE A 22 3.82 27.71 7.70
CA ILE A 22 4.17 27.37 6.32
C ILE A 22 5.63 27.70 6.09
N PRO A 23 6.52 26.69 6.02
CA PRO A 23 7.94 26.92 5.79
C PRO A 23 8.19 27.32 4.35
N TYR A 24 9.23 28.12 4.13
CA TYR A 24 9.69 28.47 2.80
C TYR A 24 10.23 27.22 2.08
N PRO A 25 10.02 27.08 0.75
CA PRO A 25 10.56 25.97 -0.03
C PRO A 25 12.07 25.77 0.18
N ARG A 26 12.84 26.86 0.26
CA ARG A 26 14.28 26.82 0.52
C ARG A 26 14.61 26.09 1.83
N ALA A 27 13.91 26.39 2.91
CA ALA A 27 14.13 25.75 4.22
C ALA A 27 13.87 24.23 4.14
N VAL A 28 12.81 23.83 3.45
CA VAL A 28 12.46 22.40 3.24
C VAL A 28 13.53 21.68 2.41
N PHE A 29 14.04 22.30 1.34
CA PHE A 29 15.10 21.70 0.52
C PHE A 29 16.44 21.58 1.27
N LEU A 30 16.82 22.58 2.10
CA LEU A 30 17.99 22.48 2.96
C LEU A 30 17.85 21.35 3.97
N THR A 31 16.69 21.25 4.64
CA THR A 31 16.41 20.16 5.58
C THR A 31 16.42 18.79 4.89
N LEU A 32 15.93 18.66 3.66
CA LEU A 32 16.05 17.43 2.87
C LEU A 32 17.50 17.03 2.61
N ALA A 33 18.36 18.01 2.28
CA ALA A 33 19.78 17.78 2.07
C ALA A 33 20.47 17.33 3.35
N GLU A 34 20.18 17.97 4.49
CA GLU A 34 20.67 17.58 5.81
C GLU A 34 20.23 16.17 6.21
N LEU A 35 18.96 15.82 6.04
CA LEU A 35 18.45 14.47 6.30
C LEU A 35 19.16 13.44 5.42
N GLY A 36 19.38 13.76 4.14
CA GLY A 36 19.96 12.84 3.16
C GLY A 36 21.39 12.38 3.47
N ILE A 37 22.15 13.13 4.28
CA ILE A 37 23.51 12.74 4.70
C ILE A 37 23.51 11.91 6.01
N THR A 38 22.36 11.75 6.69
CA THR A 38 22.28 11.04 7.97
C THR A 38 21.98 9.55 7.77
N ALA A 39 22.75 8.70 8.45
CA ALA A 39 22.50 7.26 8.44
C ALA A 39 21.17 6.89 9.12
N GLU A 40 20.73 7.66 10.09
CA GLU A 40 19.45 7.46 10.78
C GLU A 40 18.27 7.57 9.82
N PHE A 41 18.28 8.57 8.95
CA PHE A 41 17.25 8.77 7.93
C PHE A 41 17.16 7.57 6.98
N TRP A 42 18.27 7.09 6.44
CA TRP A 42 18.27 5.95 5.51
C TRP A 42 17.86 4.64 6.18
N ARG A 43 18.23 4.44 7.46
CA ARG A 43 17.72 3.31 8.25
C ARG A 43 16.21 3.37 8.43
N ALA A 44 15.68 4.57 8.73
CA ALA A 44 14.24 4.78 8.88
C ALA A 44 13.51 4.49 7.55
N VAL A 45 14.02 5.01 6.43
CA VAL A 45 13.47 4.75 5.08
C VAL A 45 13.44 3.25 4.79
N LEU A 46 14.58 2.57 4.96
CA LEU A 46 14.71 1.14 4.66
C LEU A 46 13.76 0.29 5.50
N LEU A 47 13.73 0.51 6.82
CA LEU A 47 12.90 -0.28 7.72
C LEU A 47 11.40 -0.01 7.53
N THR A 48 11.00 1.23 7.26
CA THR A 48 9.62 1.55 6.88
C THR A 48 9.22 0.81 5.59
N MET A 49 10.06 0.87 4.56
CA MET A 49 9.83 0.15 3.31
C MET A 49 9.72 -1.36 3.52
N LEU A 50 10.62 -1.96 4.28
CA LEU A 50 10.61 -3.40 4.58
C LEU A 50 9.33 -3.82 5.33
N ARG A 51 8.92 -3.07 6.36
CA ARG A 51 7.71 -3.36 7.13
C ARG A 51 6.46 -3.30 6.25
N ILE A 52 6.29 -2.22 5.50
CA ILE A 52 5.11 -2.02 4.64
C ILE A 52 5.08 -3.05 3.51
N THR A 53 6.24 -3.34 2.89
CA THR A 53 6.33 -4.36 1.84
C THR A 53 6.03 -5.76 2.38
N ALA A 54 6.51 -6.11 3.57
CA ALA A 54 6.18 -7.38 4.22
C ALA A 54 4.67 -7.51 4.48
N GLY A 55 4.03 -6.46 5.01
CA GLY A 55 2.58 -6.41 5.19
C GLY A 55 1.81 -6.51 3.86
N TYR A 56 2.26 -5.78 2.86
CA TYR A 56 1.67 -5.83 1.52
C TYR A 56 1.76 -7.22 0.89
N LEU A 57 2.94 -7.83 0.87
CA LEU A 57 3.13 -9.16 0.28
C LEU A 57 2.34 -10.25 1.02
N SER A 58 2.33 -10.20 2.35
CA SER A 58 1.50 -11.13 3.15
C SER A 58 0.02 -10.93 2.86
N GLY A 59 -0.45 -9.69 2.71
CA GLY A 59 -1.82 -9.37 2.33
C GLY A 59 -2.19 -9.87 0.93
N LEU A 60 -1.28 -9.80 -0.04
CA LEU A 60 -1.46 -10.36 -1.38
C LEU A 60 -1.64 -11.88 -1.32
N ILE A 61 -0.73 -12.58 -0.61
CA ILE A 61 -0.74 -14.05 -0.54
C ILE A 61 -1.99 -14.55 0.18
N VAL A 62 -2.25 -14.03 1.40
CA VAL A 62 -3.38 -14.48 2.22
C VAL A 62 -4.71 -14.06 1.55
N GLY A 63 -4.80 -12.84 1.03
CA GLY A 63 -5.99 -12.36 0.32
C GLY A 63 -6.33 -13.20 -0.91
N ALA A 64 -5.34 -13.54 -1.73
CA ALA A 64 -5.54 -14.40 -2.89
C ALA A 64 -5.94 -15.84 -2.49
N THR A 65 -5.33 -16.38 -1.43
CA THR A 65 -5.67 -17.70 -0.89
C THR A 65 -7.11 -17.73 -0.38
N CYS A 66 -7.49 -16.73 0.43
CA CYS A 66 -8.86 -16.59 0.92
C CYS A 66 -9.88 -16.41 -0.20
N ALA A 67 -9.53 -15.68 -1.27
CA ALA A 67 -10.39 -15.53 -2.45
C ALA A 67 -10.67 -16.86 -3.14
N VAL A 68 -9.65 -17.70 -3.32
CA VAL A 68 -9.79 -19.03 -3.91
C VAL A 68 -10.66 -19.93 -3.02
N LEU A 69 -10.44 -19.92 -1.70
CA LEU A 69 -11.24 -20.67 -0.74
C LEU A 69 -12.70 -20.22 -0.74
N SER A 70 -12.93 -18.91 -0.74
CA SER A 70 -14.26 -18.29 -0.77
C SER A 70 -15.01 -18.62 -2.07
N ALA A 71 -14.34 -18.57 -3.21
CA ALA A 71 -14.93 -18.95 -4.49
C ALA A 71 -15.25 -20.45 -4.58
N ARG A 72 -14.49 -21.31 -3.86
CA ARG A 72 -14.69 -22.78 -3.86
C ARG A 72 -15.71 -23.25 -2.83
N PHE A 73 -15.74 -22.62 -1.64
CA PHE A 73 -16.54 -23.06 -0.48
C PHE A 73 -17.47 -21.94 -0.03
N ARG A 74 -18.77 -22.08 -0.27
CA ARG A 74 -19.81 -21.14 0.17
C ARG A 74 -19.76 -20.87 1.68
N VAL A 75 -19.61 -21.94 2.47
CA VAL A 75 -19.53 -21.85 3.94
C VAL A 75 -18.39 -20.95 4.38
N PHE A 76 -17.21 -21.07 3.77
CA PHE A 76 -16.06 -20.20 4.05
C PHE A 76 -16.39 -18.73 3.76
N ARG A 77 -16.98 -18.46 2.61
CA ARG A 77 -17.39 -17.11 2.22
C ARG A 77 -18.38 -16.51 3.22
N ASP A 78 -19.44 -17.28 3.57
CA ASP A 78 -20.52 -16.78 4.42
C ASP A 78 -20.05 -16.52 5.86
N ILE A 79 -19.11 -17.32 6.39
CA ILE A 79 -18.49 -17.10 7.70
C ILE A 79 -17.58 -15.86 7.71
N PHE A 80 -16.77 -15.65 6.67
CA PHE A 80 -15.77 -14.59 6.66
C PHE A 80 -16.24 -13.28 6.01
N ALA A 81 -17.36 -13.25 5.30
CA ALA A 81 -17.93 -12.04 4.72
C ALA A 81 -18.16 -10.92 5.77
N PRO A 82 -18.72 -11.19 6.98
CA PRO A 82 -18.86 -10.16 8.01
C PRO A 82 -17.52 -9.57 8.46
N VAL A 83 -16.46 -10.38 8.55
CA VAL A 83 -15.12 -9.92 8.92
C VAL A 83 -14.56 -8.96 7.88
N LEU A 84 -14.73 -9.27 6.60
CA LEU A 84 -14.31 -8.37 5.50
C LEU A 84 -15.08 -7.03 5.54
N HIS A 85 -16.38 -7.08 5.81
CA HIS A 85 -17.19 -5.87 5.96
C HIS A 85 -16.74 -5.03 7.14
N LEU A 86 -16.43 -5.66 8.28
CA LEU A 86 -15.92 -4.97 9.47
C LEU A 86 -14.58 -4.27 9.19
N ILE A 87 -13.62 -4.95 8.54
CA ILE A 87 -12.32 -4.38 8.20
C ILE A 87 -12.48 -3.14 7.30
N ARG A 88 -13.45 -3.14 6.39
CA ARG A 88 -13.72 -2.01 5.49
C ARG A 88 -14.47 -0.86 6.15
N ALA A 89 -15.33 -1.15 7.11
CA ALA A 89 -16.18 -0.17 7.77
C ALA A 89 -15.44 0.62 8.85
N VAL A 90 -14.49 0.01 9.54
CA VAL A 90 -13.80 0.63 10.67
C VAL A 90 -12.66 1.53 10.18
N PRO A 91 -12.57 2.78 10.68
CA PRO A 91 -11.46 3.67 10.36
C PRO A 91 -10.09 3.07 10.73
N VAL A 92 -9.11 3.20 9.84
CA VAL A 92 -7.75 2.64 10.03
C VAL A 92 -7.13 3.08 11.35
N ALA A 93 -7.31 4.34 11.75
CA ALA A 93 -6.78 4.87 13.01
C ALA A 93 -7.30 4.10 14.24
N SER A 94 -8.59 3.68 14.23
CA SER A 94 -9.17 2.88 15.30
C SER A 94 -8.54 1.49 15.38
N PHE A 95 -8.29 0.86 14.23
CA PHE A 95 -7.54 -0.42 14.18
C PHE A 95 -6.12 -0.30 14.72
N ILE A 96 -5.42 0.80 14.41
CA ILE A 96 -4.06 1.04 14.90
C ILE A 96 -4.05 1.09 16.42
N ILE A 97 -4.96 1.89 17.02
CA ILE A 97 -5.07 2.06 18.47
C ILE A 97 -5.44 0.74 19.14
N LEU A 98 -6.42 0.03 18.59
CA LEU A 98 -6.86 -1.26 19.12
C LEU A 98 -5.73 -2.29 19.06
N ALA A 99 -5.04 -2.39 17.93
CA ALA A 99 -3.98 -3.37 17.74
C ALA A 99 -2.74 -3.10 18.61
N LEU A 100 -2.49 -1.85 19.04
CA LEU A 100 -1.43 -1.51 19.99
C LEU A 100 -1.56 -2.23 21.34
N VAL A 101 -2.76 -2.69 21.70
CA VAL A 101 -2.99 -3.43 22.94
C VAL A 101 -2.28 -4.80 22.92
N TRP A 102 -2.17 -5.43 21.75
CA TRP A 102 -1.63 -6.80 21.60
C TRP A 102 -0.36 -6.87 20.77
N ILE A 103 -0.17 -5.93 19.83
CA ILE A 103 0.93 -5.96 18.86
C ILE A 103 1.97 -4.91 19.22
N LYS A 104 3.24 -5.33 19.32
CA LYS A 104 4.37 -4.40 19.55
C LYS A 104 4.47 -3.40 18.39
N SER A 105 4.82 -2.14 18.73
CA SER A 105 4.97 -1.03 17.76
C SER A 105 5.80 -1.41 16.52
N ALA A 106 6.83 -2.24 16.68
CA ALA A 106 7.73 -2.65 15.60
C ALA A 106 7.02 -3.44 14.47
N TYR A 107 5.94 -4.15 14.79
CA TYR A 107 5.21 -5.00 13.83
C TYR A 107 3.87 -4.40 13.40
N LEU A 108 3.46 -3.29 14.01
CA LEU A 108 2.13 -2.74 13.79
C LEU A 108 1.94 -2.24 12.37
N SER A 109 2.95 -1.59 11.76
CA SER A 109 2.84 -1.14 10.37
C SER A 109 2.76 -2.30 9.38
N VAL A 110 3.41 -3.44 9.67
CA VAL A 110 3.27 -4.70 8.91
C VAL A 110 1.83 -5.18 8.98
N PHE A 111 1.28 -5.28 10.20
CA PHE A 111 -0.09 -5.76 10.43
C PHE A 111 -1.14 -4.86 9.79
N ILE A 112 -1.02 -3.55 9.92
CA ILE A 112 -1.99 -2.59 9.35
C ILE A 112 -1.91 -2.59 7.82
N SER A 113 -0.70 -2.64 7.23
CA SER A 113 -0.55 -2.78 5.78
C SER A 113 -1.17 -4.08 5.27
N PHE A 114 -0.94 -5.20 5.96
CA PHE A 114 -1.58 -6.49 5.68
C PHE A 114 -3.11 -6.37 5.74
N LEU A 115 -3.65 -5.79 6.82
CA LEU A 115 -5.08 -5.68 7.05
C LEU A 115 -5.79 -4.86 5.96
N MET A 116 -5.14 -3.83 5.43
CA MET A 116 -5.71 -2.98 4.37
C MET A 116 -5.65 -3.65 3.00
N VAL A 117 -4.62 -4.45 2.72
CA VAL A 117 -4.45 -5.17 1.45
C VAL A 117 -5.39 -6.35 1.34
N LEU A 118 -5.54 -7.12 2.42
CA LEU A 118 -6.28 -8.38 2.46
C LEU A 118 -7.69 -8.29 1.86
N PRO A 119 -8.60 -7.39 2.30
CA PRO A 119 -9.96 -7.34 1.77
C PRO A 119 -10.01 -6.84 0.33
N MET A 120 -9.05 -6.03 -0.11
CA MET A 120 -8.98 -5.54 -1.49
C MET A 120 -8.65 -6.69 -2.45
N ILE A 121 -7.61 -7.46 -2.13
CA ILE A 121 -7.20 -8.59 -2.95
C ILE A 121 -8.24 -9.69 -2.92
N TRP A 122 -8.73 -10.06 -1.74
CA TRP A 122 -9.74 -11.09 -1.60
C TRP A 122 -10.94 -10.82 -2.49
N SER A 123 -11.58 -9.65 -2.37
CA SER A 123 -12.78 -9.35 -3.14
C SER A 123 -12.55 -9.28 -4.65
N ASN A 124 -11.45 -8.65 -5.07
CA ASN A 124 -11.18 -8.50 -6.50
C ASN A 124 -10.85 -9.84 -7.16
N VAL A 125 -10.09 -10.70 -6.48
CA VAL A 125 -9.75 -12.04 -6.98
C VAL A 125 -10.96 -12.96 -6.94
N GLU A 126 -11.75 -12.94 -5.86
CA GLU A 126 -12.99 -13.70 -5.76
C GLU A 126 -13.97 -13.34 -6.87
N ASN A 127 -14.21 -12.05 -7.07
CA ASN A 127 -15.05 -11.57 -8.20
C ASN A 127 -14.48 -11.98 -9.55
N GLY A 128 -13.16 -11.92 -9.74
CA GLY A 128 -12.50 -12.39 -10.94
C GLY A 128 -12.73 -13.89 -11.20
N ILE A 129 -12.73 -14.72 -10.14
CA ILE A 129 -13.00 -16.16 -10.24
C ILE A 129 -14.48 -16.44 -10.53
N LEU A 130 -15.39 -15.76 -9.83
CA LEU A 130 -16.83 -15.99 -9.95
C LEU A 130 -17.41 -15.52 -11.29
N ASN A 131 -16.82 -14.48 -11.88
CA ASN A 131 -17.23 -13.91 -13.16
C ASN A 131 -16.50 -14.52 -14.35
N LEU A 132 -15.73 -15.61 -14.18
CA LEU A 132 -15.12 -16.32 -15.30
C LEU A 132 -16.20 -16.90 -16.22
N ASP A 133 -16.07 -16.61 -17.52
CA ASP A 133 -16.92 -17.22 -18.52
C ASP A 133 -16.74 -18.75 -18.55
N LYS A 134 -17.82 -19.44 -18.26
CA LYS A 134 -17.86 -20.92 -18.24
C LYS A 134 -17.55 -21.53 -19.60
N GLY A 135 -17.83 -20.81 -20.70
CA GLY A 135 -17.56 -21.25 -22.06
C GLY A 135 -16.08 -21.59 -22.29
N TYR A 136 -15.15 -20.76 -21.76
CA TYR A 136 -13.71 -21.09 -21.85
C TYR A 136 -13.32 -22.36 -21.08
N ILE A 137 -13.99 -22.61 -19.96
CA ILE A 137 -13.72 -23.81 -19.16
C ILE A 137 -14.28 -25.06 -19.86
N GLU A 138 -15.47 -24.95 -20.44
CA GLU A 138 -16.13 -26.03 -21.20
C GLU A 138 -15.32 -26.34 -22.47
N LEU A 139 -14.89 -25.32 -23.19
CA LEU A 139 -14.01 -25.48 -24.36
C LEU A 139 -12.74 -26.25 -23.99
N GLY A 140 -12.07 -25.88 -22.87
CA GLY A 140 -10.90 -26.58 -22.39
C GLY A 140 -11.16 -28.07 -22.09
N LYS A 141 -12.36 -28.41 -21.59
CA LYS A 141 -12.76 -29.81 -21.35
C LYS A 141 -12.99 -30.56 -22.64
N VAL A 142 -13.66 -29.93 -23.64
CA VAL A 142 -13.90 -30.53 -24.98
C VAL A 142 -12.58 -30.85 -25.67
N PHE A 143 -11.56 -30.00 -25.51
CA PHE A 143 -10.18 -30.25 -25.99
C PHE A 143 -9.38 -31.24 -25.14
N GLY A 144 -9.99 -31.91 -24.17
CA GLY A 144 -9.31 -32.92 -23.32
C GLY A 144 -8.23 -32.37 -22.41
N LEU A 145 -8.27 -31.07 -22.07
CA LEU A 145 -7.31 -30.49 -21.14
C LEU A 145 -7.52 -31.00 -19.72
N SER A 146 -6.44 -31.44 -19.07
CA SER A 146 -6.50 -31.82 -17.66
C SER A 146 -6.90 -30.65 -16.78
N PRO A 147 -7.47 -30.86 -15.58
CA PRO A 147 -7.88 -29.80 -14.65
C PRO A 147 -6.75 -28.81 -14.33
N LEU A 148 -5.51 -29.29 -14.19
CA LEU A 148 -4.33 -28.45 -13.99
C LEU A 148 -4.03 -27.56 -15.21
N LYS A 149 -4.15 -28.11 -16.42
CA LYS A 149 -3.95 -27.30 -17.65
C LYS A 149 -5.04 -26.24 -17.77
N ILE A 150 -6.29 -26.54 -17.44
CA ILE A 150 -7.38 -25.56 -17.39
C ILE A 150 -7.07 -24.46 -16.36
N LEU A 151 -6.57 -24.83 -15.18
CA LEU A 151 -6.19 -23.84 -14.16
C LEU A 151 -5.09 -22.89 -14.65
N PHE A 152 -3.96 -23.44 -15.12
CA PHE A 152 -2.80 -22.62 -15.47
C PHE A 152 -2.92 -21.92 -16.85
N LYS A 153 -3.60 -22.54 -17.83
CA LYS A 153 -3.69 -22.00 -19.18
C LYS A 153 -4.95 -21.17 -19.45
N ILE A 154 -6.00 -21.34 -18.65
CA ILE A 154 -7.28 -20.65 -18.87
C ILE A 154 -7.62 -19.76 -17.67
N LYS A 155 -7.85 -20.35 -16.48
CA LYS A 155 -8.34 -19.58 -15.32
C LYS A 155 -7.36 -18.54 -14.84
N LEU A 156 -6.12 -18.94 -14.57
CA LEU A 156 -5.10 -18.05 -14.03
C LEU A 156 -4.80 -16.85 -14.95
N PRO A 157 -4.60 -17.03 -16.29
CA PRO A 157 -4.44 -15.90 -17.21
C PRO A 157 -5.62 -14.95 -17.28
N LEU A 158 -6.85 -15.43 -17.12
CA LEU A 158 -8.06 -14.61 -17.14
C LEU A 158 -8.27 -13.80 -15.84
N ILE A 159 -7.82 -14.34 -14.69
CA ILE A 159 -7.92 -13.67 -13.39
C ILE A 159 -6.77 -12.67 -13.18
N LEU A 160 -5.61 -12.92 -13.76
CA LEU A 160 -4.38 -12.18 -13.52
C LEU A 160 -4.49 -10.66 -13.77
N PRO A 161 -5.18 -10.15 -14.80
CA PRO A 161 -5.37 -8.72 -15.00
C PRO A 161 -6.12 -8.06 -13.83
N SER A 162 -7.19 -8.70 -13.33
CA SER A 162 -7.95 -8.22 -12.16
C SER A 162 -7.11 -8.23 -10.89
N PHE A 163 -6.32 -9.30 -10.69
CA PHE A 163 -5.36 -9.39 -9.58
C PHE A 163 -4.31 -8.28 -9.66
N ALA A 164 -3.71 -8.07 -10.84
CA ALA A 164 -2.66 -7.05 -11.02
C ALA A 164 -3.20 -5.64 -10.77
N ALA A 165 -4.39 -5.31 -11.27
CA ALA A 165 -5.03 -4.03 -11.01
C ALA A 165 -5.33 -3.83 -9.50
N ALA A 166 -5.86 -4.86 -8.85
CA ALA A 166 -6.11 -4.84 -7.40
C ALA A 166 -4.80 -4.69 -6.60
N ALA A 167 -3.73 -5.38 -6.98
CA ALA A 167 -2.44 -5.31 -6.32
C ALA A 167 -1.81 -3.91 -6.40
N VAL A 168 -1.88 -3.25 -7.57
CA VAL A 168 -1.41 -1.86 -7.73
C VAL A 168 -2.18 -0.92 -6.82
N ASN A 169 -3.52 -1.01 -6.78
CA ASN A 169 -4.35 -0.17 -5.92
C ASN A 169 -4.09 -0.44 -4.43
N ALA A 170 -4.00 -1.71 -4.04
CA ALA A 170 -3.74 -2.14 -2.67
C ALA A 170 -2.39 -1.64 -2.13
N LEU A 171 -1.38 -1.48 -3.00
CA LEU A 171 -0.08 -0.94 -2.61
C LEU A 171 -0.20 0.50 -2.08
N GLY A 172 -0.94 1.36 -2.77
CA GLY A 172 -1.16 2.74 -2.34
C GLY A 172 -1.85 2.81 -0.97
N PHE A 173 -2.80 1.90 -0.71
CA PHE A 173 -3.43 1.78 0.61
C PHE A 173 -2.48 1.24 1.68
N ALA A 174 -1.70 0.20 1.37
CA ALA A 174 -0.69 -0.35 2.28
C ALA A 174 0.32 0.72 2.70
N TRP A 175 0.80 1.51 1.74
CA TRP A 175 1.76 2.57 2.00
C TRP A 175 1.19 3.63 2.94
N LYS A 176 0.04 4.21 2.58
CA LYS A 176 -0.61 5.27 3.38
C LYS A 176 -0.95 4.80 4.79
N SER A 177 -1.54 3.61 4.92
CA SER A 177 -1.93 3.06 6.22
C SER A 177 -0.74 2.61 7.06
N GLY A 178 0.30 2.05 6.43
CA GLY A 178 1.51 1.64 7.12
C GLY A 178 2.31 2.82 7.68
N VAL A 179 2.47 3.90 6.92
CA VAL A 179 3.09 5.14 7.41
C VAL A 179 2.24 5.77 8.50
N ALA A 180 0.90 5.82 8.35
CA ALA A 180 0.01 6.32 9.39
C ALA A 180 0.13 5.53 10.71
N ALA A 181 0.26 4.20 10.60
CA ALA A 181 0.52 3.35 11.75
C ALA A 181 1.85 3.69 12.42
N GLU A 182 2.92 3.93 11.67
CA GLU A 182 4.21 4.33 12.23
C GLU A 182 4.18 5.71 12.91
N VAL A 183 3.40 6.65 12.38
CA VAL A 183 3.21 7.97 13.01
C VAL A 183 2.54 7.83 14.39
N ILE A 184 1.53 6.96 14.48
CA ILE A 184 0.77 6.77 15.74
C ILE A 184 1.58 5.94 16.75
N CYS A 185 2.16 4.81 16.31
CA CYS A 185 2.82 3.86 17.22
C CYS A 185 4.32 4.10 17.42
N ARG A 186 4.95 4.99 16.64
CA ARG A 186 6.33 5.47 16.75
C ARG A 186 7.39 4.36 16.90
N PRO A 187 7.45 3.36 16.02
CA PRO A 187 8.46 2.32 16.10
C PRO A 187 9.87 2.91 15.89
N ILE A 188 10.86 2.34 16.56
CA ILE A 188 12.26 2.76 16.42
C ILE A 188 12.68 2.64 14.95
N ASN A 189 13.45 3.62 14.46
CA ASN A 189 13.94 3.69 13.09
C ASN A 189 12.78 3.57 12.08
N SER A 190 11.87 4.55 12.08
CA SER A 190 10.80 4.67 11.09
C SER A 190 10.60 6.11 10.65
N ILE A 191 10.15 6.29 9.40
CA ILE A 191 9.80 7.62 8.86
C ILE A 191 8.66 8.23 9.69
N GLY A 192 7.66 7.41 10.07
CA GLY A 192 6.54 7.87 10.88
C GLY A 192 6.96 8.42 12.22
N ARG A 193 7.97 7.81 12.89
CA ARG A 193 8.55 8.35 14.13
C ARG A 193 9.26 9.66 13.90
N LEU A 194 10.12 9.77 12.87
CA LEU A 194 10.81 11.01 12.53
C LEU A 194 9.81 12.15 12.26
N LEU A 195 8.71 11.84 11.59
CA LEU A 195 7.63 12.78 11.28
C LEU A 195 6.93 13.27 12.55
N GLN A 196 6.62 12.36 13.47
CA GLN A 196 5.98 12.69 14.73
C GLN A 196 6.92 13.47 15.68
N ASP A 197 8.21 13.11 15.71
CA ASP A 197 9.20 13.84 16.48
C ASP A 197 9.38 15.27 15.95
N ALA A 198 9.51 15.45 14.63
CA ALA A 198 9.57 16.78 14.02
C ALA A 198 8.33 17.64 14.35
N LYS A 199 7.14 17.04 14.39
CA LYS A 199 5.91 17.72 14.81
C LYS A 199 5.96 18.14 16.28
N LEU A 200 6.43 17.25 17.17
CA LEU A 200 6.51 17.53 18.61
C LEU A 200 7.50 18.63 18.94
N TYR A 201 8.61 18.70 18.20
CA TYR A 201 9.64 19.75 18.38
C TYR A 201 9.35 21.02 17.56
N LEU A 202 8.18 21.09 16.87
CA LEU A 202 7.78 22.22 16.04
C LEU A 202 8.76 22.52 14.90
N GLU A 203 9.46 21.51 14.41
CA GLU A 203 10.37 21.59 13.26
C GLU A 203 9.57 21.49 11.95
N THR A 204 8.77 22.50 11.63
CA THR A 204 7.86 22.47 10.49
C THR A 204 8.55 22.21 9.14
N PRO A 205 9.74 22.79 8.83
CA PRO A 205 10.48 22.45 7.62
C PRO A 205 10.77 20.93 7.51
N ARG A 206 11.08 20.28 8.63
CA ARG A 206 11.36 18.84 8.69
C ARG A 206 10.11 17.99 8.49
N VAL A 207 8.95 18.43 9.03
CA VAL A 207 7.66 17.78 8.76
C VAL A 207 7.35 17.79 7.26
N PHE A 208 7.51 18.93 6.60
CA PHE A 208 7.29 19.06 5.15
C PHE A 208 8.30 18.23 4.35
N ALA A 209 9.58 18.26 4.72
CA ALA A 209 10.63 17.46 4.09
C ALA A 209 10.32 15.95 4.15
N LEU A 210 10.02 15.42 5.33
CA LEU A 210 9.67 14.01 5.51
C LEU A 210 8.36 13.63 4.81
N THR A 211 7.38 14.52 4.78
CA THR A 211 6.13 14.31 4.01
C THR A 211 6.41 14.22 2.52
N ALA A 212 7.29 15.08 1.99
CA ALA A 212 7.72 15.01 0.60
C ALA A 212 8.45 13.68 0.30
N VAL A 213 9.32 13.21 1.21
CA VAL A 213 9.97 11.89 1.09
C VAL A 213 8.94 10.77 1.02
N VAL A 214 7.94 10.76 1.93
CA VAL A 214 6.87 9.76 1.91
C VAL A 214 6.11 9.79 0.59
N ALA A 215 5.80 10.96 0.06
CA ALA A 215 5.10 11.11 -1.22
C ALA A 215 5.95 10.60 -2.40
N VAL A 216 7.24 10.98 -2.46
CA VAL A 216 8.16 10.52 -3.51
C VAL A 216 8.35 9.01 -3.47
N LEU A 217 8.57 8.43 -2.29
CA LEU A 217 8.68 6.98 -2.13
C LEU A 217 7.41 6.26 -2.59
N SER A 218 6.22 6.79 -2.24
CA SER A 218 4.94 6.25 -2.71
C SER A 218 4.86 6.19 -4.23
N LEU A 219 5.20 7.32 -4.89
CA LEU A 219 5.19 7.41 -6.36
C LEU A 219 6.21 6.47 -7.01
N LEU A 220 7.42 6.37 -6.44
CA LEU A 220 8.45 5.47 -6.96
C LEU A 220 8.03 4.00 -6.88
N ILE A 221 7.50 3.56 -5.73
CA ILE A 221 7.03 2.20 -5.54
C ILE A 221 5.87 1.89 -6.50
N GLU A 222 4.92 2.82 -6.63
CA GLU A 222 3.79 2.67 -7.55
C GLU A 222 4.25 2.56 -9.01
N LEU A 223 5.20 3.39 -9.44
CA LEU A 223 5.78 3.34 -10.78
C LEU A 223 6.50 2.01 -11.06
N ILE A 224 7.27 1.51 -10.09
CA ILE A 224 7.97 0.23 -10.22
C ILE A 224 6.96 -0.91 -10.42
N ILE A 225 5.93 -0.97 -9.57
CA ILE A 225 4.93 -2.04 -9.66
C ILE A 225 4.08 -1.93 -10.93
N LYS A 226 3.69 -0.71 -11.34
CA LYS A 226 2.99 -0.50 -12.62
C LYS A 226 3.83 -0.95 -13.81
N ARG A 227 5.13 -0.68 -13.82
CA ARG A 227 6.03 -1.15 -14.88
C ARG A 227 6.15 -2.67 -14.90
N LEU A 228 6.27 -3.31 -13.75
CA LEU A 228 6.34 -4.77 -13.64
C LEU A 228 5.02 -5.42 -14.08
N ALA A 229 3.88 -4.92 -13.62
CA ALA A 229 2.55 -5.39 -14.02
C ALA A 229 2.29 -5.16 -15.52
N GLY A 230 2.66 -3.99 -16.07
CA GLY A 230 2.48 -3.66 -17.48
C GLY A 230 3.33 -4.50 -18.42
N ARG A 231 4.58 -4.82 -18.05
CA ARG A 231 5.42 -5.75 -18.83
C ARG A 231 4.77 -7.14 -18.94
N TYR A 232 4.24 -7.64 -17.83
CA TYR A 232 3.61 -8.96 -17.78
C TYR A 232 2.30 -9.04 -18.58
N LEU A 233 1.53 -7.95 -18.65
CA LEU A 233 0.29 -7.86 -19.41
C LEU A 233 0.54 -7.68 -20.92
N ASN A 234 1.59 -6.93 -21.31
CA ASN A 234 1.93 -6.70 -22.72
C ASN A 234 2.62 -7.91 -23.39
N ASP A 235 3.42 -8.68 -22.65
CA ASP A 235 4.09 -9.88 -23.18
C ASP A 235 3.09 -11.01 -23.55
N LYS A 236 1.87 -10.97 -23.03
CA LYS A 236 0.80 -11.96 -23.34
C LYS A 236 -0.08 -11.58 -24.53
N ASN A 237 0.02 -10.34 -25.03
CA ASN A 237 -0.73 -9.87 -26.19
C ASN A 237 0.10 -9.94 -27.50
N LYS A 238 1.31 -10.48 -27.44
CA LYS A 238 2.12 -10.89 -28.59
C LYS A 238 2.13 -12.41 -28.70
#